data_801f8dcf49e2546cfa88041fbfda82da
#
_entry.id   801f8dcf49e2546cfa88041fbfda82da
#
_cell.length_a   1.000
_cell.length_b   1.000
_cell.length_c   1.000
_cell.angle_alpha   90.00
_cell.angle_beta   90.00
_cell.angle_gamma   90.00
#
_symmetry.space_group_name_H-M   'P 1'
#
loop_
_entity.id
_entity.type
_entity.pdbx_description
1 polymer ?
#
loop_
_entity_poly.entity_id
_entity_poly.type
_entity_poly.pdbx_seq_one_letter_code
_entity_poly.pdbx_strand_id
1 'polypeptide(L)'
;MNKKLKKFLHTFFKVMIIFLIATAVINVIIFGAIYLNHTSKLKKESGYLVAPGQMVEVNGHNMHVYVTGDLESDKVLVFLHNSKLVDDSVALQPLFKELGDYKLVLVERSGVGYSENSGSPRDIDTILEETRMALKGVGVEGPYTLVAMGTAGIEAIHWANQYEEEVECIIGLNMYYPEQFSDITTEEYCGFFDYMMVPFYAIGGQRLVQDLYPDNPYGLYSEAQMNVRKALVSKNGYTKDMYEEDLATVSNAALVAKEGIPENVDIKLIYGNPLMEPYVNVDKEVNKTYMEQSAANPDVDFVAEYNKEAKEYFEEYKNVSVEELSGPGRIYVYAPVELGEMIVEYLD
;
A
#
# COMPACT_ATOMS: atom_id res chain seq x y z
N MET A 1 56.56 23.65 -0.03
CA MET A 1 56.18 22.22 -0.04
C MET A 1 57.32 21.42 -0.67
N ASN A 2 57.86 20.42 0.03
CA ASN A 2 59.01 19.60 -0.38
C ASN A 2 58.69 18.84 -1.69
N LYS A 3 59.67 18.77 -2.66
CA LYS A 3 59.49 18.06 -3.96
C LYS A 3 59.09 16.61 -3.78
N LYS A 4 59.55 15.93 -2.73
CA LYS A 4 59.18 14.54 -2.41
C LYS A 4 57.70 14.44 -2.03
N LEU A 5 57.18 15.38 -1.25
CA LEU A 5 55.77 15.44 -0.85
C LEU A 5 54.84 15.74 -2.05
N LYS A 6 55.21 16.61 -2.97
CA LYS A 6 54.48 16.88 -4.22
C LYS A 6 54.38 15.60 -5.09
N LYS A 7 55.48 14.86 -5.24
CA LYS A 7 55.52 13.63 -6.02
C LYS A 7 54.67 12.51 -5.38
N PHE A 8 54.73 12.42 -4.05
CA PHE A 8 53.92 11.45 -3.29
C PHE A 8 52.43 11.75 -3.46
N LEU A 9 52.01 13.00 -3.23
CA LEU A 9 50.63 13.43 -3.39
C LEU A 9 50.11 13.22 -4.81
N HIS A 10 50.92 13.53 -5.83
CA HIS A 10 50.51 13.31 -7.23
C HIS A 10 50.30 11.82 -7.52
N THR A 11 51.19 10.94 -7.03
CA THR A 11 51.06 9.49 -7.22
C THR A 11 49.85 8.95 -6.45
N PHE A 12 49.63 9.41 -5.21
CA PHE A 12 48.48 9.06 -4.40
C PHE A 12 47.15 9.41 -5.09
N PHE A 13 47.01 10.66 -5.58
CA PHE A 13 45.81 11.08 -6.30
C PHE A 13 45.60 10.30 -7.60
N LYS A 14 46.66 9.99 -8.33
CA LYS A 14 46.55 9.13 -9.52
C LYS A 14 46.02 7.72 -9.19
N VAL A 15 46.55 7.08 -8.17
CA VAL A 15 46.08 5.75 -7.73
C VAL A 15 44.63 5.83 -7.24
N MET A 16 44.30 6.83 -6.47
CA MET A 16 42.92 7.09 -6.00
C MET A 16 41.93 7.27 -7.16
N ILE A 17 42.29 8.04 -8.18
CA ILE A 17 41.44 8.25 -9.37
C ILE A 17 41.27 6.93 -10.14
N ILE A 18 42.34 6.17 -10.34
CA ILE A 18 42.28 4.85 -11.02
C ILE A 18 41.35 3.91 -10.23
N PHE A 19 41.47 3.89 -8.90
CA PHE A 19 40.63 3.07 -8.03
C PHE A 19 39.16 3.48 -8.16
N LEU A 20 38.83 4.79 -8.10
CA LEU A 20 37.46 5.31 -8.26
C LEU A 20 36.89 4.94 -9.64
N ILE A 21 37.67 5.10 -10.70
CA ILE A 21 37.23 4.70 -12.05
C ILE A 21 36.97 3.19 -12.13
N ALA A 22 37.89 2.37 -11.61
CA ALA A 22 37.72 0.92 -11.60
C ALA A 22 36.45 0.50 -10.82
N THR A 23 36.23 1.11 -9.65
CA THR A 23 35.03 0.87 -8.85
C THR A 23 33.76 1.29 -9.60
N ALA A 24 33.78 2.46 -10.26
CA ALA A 24 32.64 2.91 -11.05
C ALA A 24 32.33 1.95 -12.22
N VAL A 25 33.35 1.50 -12.94
CA VAL A 25 33.18 0.51 -14.04
C VAL A 25 32.62 -0.81 -13.52
N ILE A 26 33.12 -1.32 -12.40
CA ILE A 26 32.63 -2.55 -11.78
C ILE A 26 31.14 -2.38 -11.40
N ASN A 27 30.76 -1.27 -10.78
CA ASN A 27 29.37 -1.01 -10.43
C ASN A 27 28.45 -0.95 -11.67
N VAL A 28 28.89 -0.28 -12.74
CA VAL A 28 28.13 -0.25 -14.02
C VAL A 28 27.91 -1.65 -14.58
N ILE A 29 28.93 -2.52 -14.51
CA ILE A 29 28.82 -3.91 -14.98
C ILE A 29 27.83 -4.69 -14.11
N ILE A 30 27.92 -4.57 -12.77
CA ILE A 30 27.05 -5.28 -11.83
C ILE A 30 25.60 -4.83 -12.02
N PHE A 31 25.32 -3.52 -11.96
CA PHE A 31 23.96 -2.98 -12.11
C PHE A 31 23.40 -3.26 -13.50
N GLY A 32 24.23 -3.19 -14.54
CA GLY A 32 23.85 -3.57 -15.90
C GLY A 32 23.43 -5.05 -16.01
N ALA A 33 24.19 -5.96 -15.36
CA ALA A 33 23.83 -7.37 -15.33
C ALA A 33 22.54 -7.65 -14.56
N ILE A 34 22.32 -6.97 -13.43
CA ILE A 34 21.07 -7.06 -12.65
C ILE A 34 19.89 -6.60 -13.51
N TYR A 35 20.00 -5.44 -14.16
CA TYR A 35 18.96 -4.88 -15.04
C TYR A 35 18.63 -5.79 -16.22
N LEU A 36 19.64 -6.33 -16.91
CA LEU A 36 19.44 -7.26 -18.02
C LEU A 36 18.77 -8.57 -17.58
N ASN A 37 19.14 -9.08 -16.40
CA ASN A 37 18.46 -10.24 -15.81
C ASN A 37 17.01 -9.92 -15.46
N HIS A 38 16.76 -8.76 -14.85
CA HIS A 38 15.43 -8.31 -14.49
C HIS A 38 14.51 -8.18 -15.72
N THR A 39 14.94 -7.45 -16.75
CA THR A 39 14.15 -7.27 -17.98
C THR A 39 13.89 -8.59 -18.71
N SER A 40 14.88 -9.51 -18.72
CA SER A 40 14.71 -10.85 -19.28
C SER A 40 13.67 -11.67 -18.50
N LYS A 41 13.67 -11.57 -17.16
CA LYS A 41 12.67 -12.24 -16.30
C LYS A 41 11.28 -11.63 -16.46
N LEU A 42 11.13 -10.31 -16.46
CA LEU A 42 9.85 -9.65 -16.71
C LEU A 42 9.22 -10.07 -18.03
N LYS A 43 10.04 -10.23 -19.08
CA LYS A 43 9.55 -10.74 -20.36
C LYS A 43 9.01 -12.17 -20.27
N LYS A 44 9.61 -13.03 -19.45
CA LYS A 44 9.11 -14.39 -19.20
C LYS A 44 7.86 -14.39 -18.31
N GLU A 45 7.76 -13.44 -17.39
CA GLU A 45 6.66 -13.25 -16.46
C GLU A 45 5.47 -12.49 -17.06
N SER A 46 5.58 -12.00 -18.31
CA SER A 46 4.52 -11.22 -18.97
C SER A 46 3.17 -11.91 -18.99
N GLY A 47 3.12 -13.25 -19.02
CA GLY A 47 1.88 -14.03 -18.92
C GLY A 47 1.17 -13.92 -17.56
N TYR A 48 1.88 -13.55 -16.50
CA TYR A 48 1.31 -13.28 -15.17
C TYR A 48 0.88 -11.83 -15.00
N LEU A 49 1.31 -10.93 -15.89
CA LEU A 49 1.06 -9.50 -15.82
C LEU A 49 -0.11 -9.05 -16.72
N VAL A 50 -1.09 -9.92 -16.88
CA VAL A 50 -2.35 -9.60 -17.58
C VAL A 50 -3.34 -9.08 -16.55
N ALA A 51 -3.77 -7.83 -16.70
CA ALA A 51 -4.73 -7.19 -15.81
C ALA A 51 -6.07 -7.94 -15.82
N PRO A 52 -6.61 -8.36 -14.68
CA PRO A 52 -7.89 -9.11 -14.62
C PRO A 52 -9.12 -8.21 -14.84
N GLY A 53 -8.97 -6.89 -14.69
CA GLY A 53 -10.03 -5.90 -14.83
C GLY A 53 -9.93 -5.09 -16.12
N GLN A 54 -10.31 -3.83 -16.03
CA GLN A 54 -10.30 -2.87 -17.14
C GLN A 54 -9.17 -1.84 -16.93
N MET A 55 -8.54 -1.46 -18.04
CA MET A 55 -7.64 -0.31 -18.09
C MET A 55 -8.43 0.91 -18.54
N VAL A 56 -8.45 1.94 -17.72
CA VAL A 56 -9.20 3.19 -17.96
C VAL A 56 -8.21 4.33 -18.15
N GLU A 57 -8.38 5.09 -19.23
CA GLU A 57 -7.57 6.30 -19.42
C GLU A 57 -8.05 7.42 -18.46
N VAL A 58 -7.15 7.87 -17.63
CA VAL A 58 -7.34 8.92 -16.63
C VAL A 58 -6.22 9.94 -16.77
N ASN A 59 -6.52 11.17 -17.14
CA ASN A 59 -5.56 12.27 -17.25
C ASN A 59 -4.28 11.93 -18.06
N GLY A 60 -4.42 11.08 -19.12
CA GLY A 60 -3.33 10.73 -20.03
C GLY A 60 -2.48 9.53 -19.63
N HIS A 61 -2.88 8.77 -18.63
CA HIS A 61 -2.30 7.47 -18.26
C HIS A 61 -3.40 6.44 -18.01
N ASN A 62 -3.06 5.15 -18.02
CA ASN A 62 -4.01 4.08 -17.80
C ASN A 62 -4.02 3.63 -16.35
N MET A 63 -5.19 3.65 -15.72
CA MET A 63 -5.44 3.08 -14.40
C MET A 63 -6.21 1.76 -14.51
N HIS A 64 -5.86 0.81 -13.67
CA HIS A 64 -6.53 -0.49 -13.60
C HIS A 64 -7.68 -0.42 -12.59
N VAL A 65 -8.85 -0.87 -13.05
CA VAL A 65 -10.04 -1.04 -12.19
C VAL A 65 -10.50 -2.49 -12.29
N TYR A 66 -10.58 -3.15 -11.15
CA TYR A 66 -11.05 -4.52 -11.04
C TYR A 66 -12.44 -4.56 -10.42
N VAL A 67 -13.45 -4.92 -11.22
CA VAL A 67 -14.84 -5.05 -10.79
C VAL A 67 -15.18 -6.54 -10.70
N THR A 68 -15.75 -6.99 -9.58
CA THR A 68 -16.10 -8.39 -9.32
C THR A 68 -17.27 -8.49 -8.34
N GLY A 69 -17.62 -9.69 -7.90
CA GLY A 69 -18.78 -9.95 -7.05
C GLY A 69 -20.09 -9.93 -7.82
N ASP A 70 -21.20 -9.55 -7.17
CA ASP A 70 -22.49 -9.39 -7.82
C ASP A 70 -22.56 -8.03 -8.54
N LEU A 71 -22.48 -8.07 -9.87
CA LEU A 71 -22.48 -6.86 -10.71
C LEU A 71 -23.84 -6.16 -10.75
N GLU A 72 -24.92 -6.82 -10.33
CA GLU A 72 -26.27 -6.26 -10.27
C GLU A 72 -26.61 -5.72 -8.87
N SER A 73 -25.72 -5.88 -7.89
CA SER A 73 -25.91 -5.37 -6.55
C SER A 73 -25.97 -3.86 -6.53
N ASP A 74 -26.94 -3.31 -5.83
CA ASP A 74 -27.04 -1.85 -5.57
C ASP A 74 -26.01 -1.37 -4.54
N LYS A 75 -25.48 -2.28 -3.68
CA LYS A 75 -24.42 -1.97 -2.72
C LYS A 75 -23.05 -2.11 -3.40
N VAL A 76 -22.32 -1.00 -3.50
CA VAL A 76 -21.03 -0.92 -4.19
C VAL A 76 -19.91 -0.66 -3.17
N LEU A 77 -19.02 -1.62 -2.99
CA LEU A 77 -17.86 -1.53 -2.12
C LEU A 77 -16.64 -1.14 -2.96
N VAL A 78 -16.10 0.06 -2.72
CA VAL A 78 -14.90 0.56 -3.39
C VAL A 78 -13.70 0.41 -2.47
N PHE A 79 -12.77 -0.44 -2.86
CA PHE A 79 -11.55 -0.72 -2.10
C PHE A 79 -10.47 0.32 -2.47
N LEU A 80 -10.10 1.13 -1.48
CA LEU A 80 -9.04 2.12 -1.55
C LEU A 80 -7.82 1.55 -0.86
N HIS A 81 -6.76 1.30 -1.62
CA HIS A 81 -5.61 0.58 -1.10
C HIS A 81 -4.46 1.50 -0.66
N ASN A 82 -3.59 0.98 0.19
CA ASN A 82 -2.35 1.65 0.59
C ASN A 82 -1.36 1.71 -0.59
N SER A 83 -0.72 2.85 -0.78
CA SER A 83 0.25 3.09 -1.87
C SER A 83 1.44 2.13 -1.90
N LYS A 84 1.78 1.46 -0.79
CA LYS A 84 2.94 0.55 -0.70
C LYS A 84 2.64 -0.90 -1.10
N LEU A 85 1.41 -1.23 -1.47
CA LEU A 85 0.99 -2.58 -1.82
C LEU A 85 0.60 -2.65 -3.30
N VAL A 86 1.26 -3.51 -4.04
CA VAL A 86 1.11 -3.59 -5.51
C VAL A 86 0.41 -4.87 -5.99
N ASP A 87 0.02 -5.74 -5.07
CA ASP A 87 -0.56 -7.05 -5.36
C ASP A 87 -1.99 -7.23 -4.83
N ASP A 88 -2.66 -6.14 -4.45
CA ASP A 88 -3.97 -6.17 -3.80
C ASP A 88 -5.07 -6.75 -4.68
N SER A 89 -5.00 -6.63 -6.00
CA SER A 89 -5.90 -7.30 -6.95
C SER A 89 -5.90 -8.84 -6.82
N VAL A 90 -4.86 -9.40 -6.22
CA VAL A 90 -4.78 -10.83 -5.89
C VAL A 90 -4.88 -11.06 -4.37
N ALA A 91 -4.25 -10.21 -3.57
CA ALA A 91 -4.23 -10.36 -2.12
C ALA A 91 -5.63 -10.25 -1.48
N LEU A 92 -6.53 -9.46 -2.07
CA LEU A 92 -7.91 -9.29 -1.62
C LEU A 92 -8.86 -10.42 -2.08
N GLN A 93 -8.46 -11.32 -2.98
CA GLN A 93 -9.38 -12.35 -3.50
C GLN A 93 -10.01 -13.25 -2.44
N PRO A 94 -9.31 -13.65 -1.35
CA PRO A 94 -9.97 -14.41 -0.28
C PRO A 94 -11.10 -13.61 0.39
N LEU A 95 -10.90 -12.33 0.67
CA LEU A 95 -11.95 -11.46 1.22
C LEU A 95 -13.06 -11.20 0.19
N PHE A 96 -12.74 -10.98 -1.06
CA PHE A 96 -13.72 -10.78 -2.12
C PHE A 96 -14.67 -11.97 -2.29
N LYS A 97 -14.19 -13.18 -2.01
CA LYS A 97 -15.03 -14.38 -2.02
C LYS A 97 -16.11 -14.35 -0.93
N GLU A 98 -15.78 -13.84 0.25
CA GLU A 98 -16.71 -13.72 1.39
C GLU A 98 -17.72 -12.57 1.18
N LEU A 99 -17.36 -11.56 0.36
CA LEU A 99 -18.20 -10.42 0.04
C LEU A 99 -18.88 -10.52 -1.34
N GLY A 100 -18.97 -11.72 -1.89
CA GLY A 100 -19.42 -11.95 -3.28
C GLY A 100 -20.83 -11.49 -3.62
N ASP A 101 -21.69 -11.25 -2.63
CA ASP A 101 -23.07 -10.75 -2.81
C ASP A 101 -23.13 -9.23 -3.05
N TYR A 102 -22.00 -8.53 -2.95
CA TYR A 102 -21.86 -7.10 -3.21
C TYR A 102 -21.11 -6.85 -4.52
N LYS A 103 -21.29 -5.66 -5.10
CA LYS A 103 -20.45 -5.19 -6.20
C LYS A 103 -19.12 -4.68 -5.64
N LEU A 104 -18.04 -5.37 -5.92
CA LEU A 104 -16.71 -5.09 -5.40
C LEU A 104 -15.86 -4.41 -6.46
N VAL A 105 -15.27 -3.29 -6.13
CA VAL A 105 -14.47 -2.48 -7.04
C VAL A 105 -13.15 -2.14 -6.38
N LEU A 106 -12.04 -2.56 -6.97
CA LEU A 106 -10.69 -2.12 -6.59
C LEU A 106 -10.16 -1.16 -7.66
N VAL A 107 -9.80 0.04 -7.25
CA VAL A 107 -9.09 1.00 -8.11
C VAL A 107 -7.61 0.98 -7.73
N GLU A 108 -6.76 0.50 -8.61
CA GLU A 108 -5.31 0.57 -8.40
C GLU A 108 -4.82 1.97 -8.79
N ARG A 109 -4.24 2.68 -7.82
CA ARG A 109 -3.71 4.04 -8.00
C ARG A 109 -2.60 4.10 -9.05
N SER A 110 -2.33 5.28 -9.54
CA SER A 110 -1.21 5.53 -10.47
C SER A 110 0.10 4.94 -9.95
N GLY A 111 0.79 4.18 -10.81
CA GLY A 111 2.04 3.51 -10.48
C GLY A 111 1.92 2.23 -9.66
N VAL A 112 0.72 1.81 -9.27
CA VAL A 112 0.50 0.63 -8.44
C VAL A 112 -0.09 -0.52 -9.25
N GLY A 113 0.30 -1.76 -8.92
CA GLY A 113 -0.25 -2.96 -9.55
C GLY A 113 -0.12 -2.99 -11.06
N TYR A 114 -1.24 -2.95 -11.76
CA TYR A 114 -1.28 -2.89 -13.22
C TYR A 114 -1.31 -1.47 -13.77
N SER A 115 -1.60 -0.46 -12.95
CA SER A 115 -1.68 0.95 -13.35
C SER A 115 -0.34 1.51 -13.82
N GLU A 116 -0.41 2.45 -14.76
CA GLU A 116 0.75 3.20 -15.24
C GLU A 116 1.11 4.34 -14.27
N ASN A 117 2.35 4.82 -14.33
CA ASN A 117 2.71 6.04 -13.64
C ASN A 117 2.06 7.24 -14.35
N SER A 118 1.45 8.15 -13.59
CA SER A 118 0.87 9.39 -14.10
C SER A 118 1.94 10.45 -14.36
N GLY A 119 2.96 10.48 -13.48
CA GLY A 119 3.92 11.57 -13.42
C GLY A 119 3.30 12.91 -12.95
N SER A 120 2.07 12.87 -12.45
CA SER A 120 1.34 14.01 -11.87
C SER A 120 1.68 14.17 -10.38
N PRO A 121 1.47 15.36 -9.79
CA PRO A 121 1.53 15.52 -8.34
C PRO A 121 0.61 14.52 -7.63
N ARG A 122 1.01 14.08 -6.43
CA ARG A 122 0.25 13.11 -5.63
C ARG A 122 -0.39 13.80 -4.42
N ASP A 123 -0.90 15.03 -4.61
CA ASP A 123 -1.78 15.67 -3.64
C ASP A 123 -3.13 14.94 -3.57
N ILE A 124 -3.83 15.11 -2.44
CA ILE A 124 -5.04 14.34 -2.16
C ILE A 124 -6.17 14.62 -3.14
N ASP A 125 -6.28 15.85 -3.62
CA ASP A 125 -7.28 16.24 -4.62
C ASP A 125 -7.04 15.51 -5.94
N THR A 126 -5.76 15.44 -6.39
CA THR A 126 -5.38 14.72 -7.61
C THR A 126 -5.67 13.21 -7.48
N ILE A 127 -5.32 12.60 -6.34
CA ILE A 127 -5.57 11.18 -6.07
C ILE A 127 -7.07 10.89 -6.11
N LEU A 128 -7.87 11.69 -5.42
CA LEU A 128 -9.33 11.55 -5.37
C LEU A 128 -9.97 11.74 -6.75
N GLU A 129 -9.55 12.76 -7.51
CA GLU A 129 -10.06 12.99 -8.85
C GLU A 129 -9.77 11.81 -9.79
N GLU A 130 -8.55 11.29 -9.77
CA GLU A 130 -8.14 10.12 -10.55
C GLU A 130 -8.99 8.89 -10.19
N THR A 131 -9.22 8.62 -8.90
CA THR A 131 -10.06 7.51 -8.41
C THR A 131 -11.49 7.64 -8.93
N ARG A 132 -12.10 8.82 -8.80
CA ARG A 132 -13.47 9.10 -9.28
C ARG A 132 -13.59 8.99 -10.81
N MET A 133 -12.60 9.49 -11.56
CA MET A 133 -12.55 9.34 -13.02
C MET A 133 -12.43 7.88 -13.44
N ALA A 134 -11.64 7.08 -12.74
CA ALA A 134 -11.48 5.66 -13.00
C ALA A 134 -12.79 4.89 -12.79
N LEU A 135 -13.52 5.14 -11.69
CA LEU A 135 -14.84 4.56 -11.42
C LEU A 135 -15.85 4.93 -12.50
N LYS A 136 -15.91 6.20 -12.87
CA LYS A 136 -16.77 6.67 -13.95
C LYS A 136 -16.43 6.01 -15.29
N GLY A 137 -15.14 5.78 -15.56
CA GLY A 137 -14.65 5.16 -16.79
C GLY A 137 -15.10 3.70 -16.95
N VAL A 138 -15.37 2.99 -15.84
CA VAL A 138 -15.95 1.63 -15.86
C VAL A 138 -17.47 1.61 -15.66
N GLY A 139 -18.11 2.79 -15.56
CA GLY A 139 -19.57 2.90 -15.41
C GLY A 139 -20.07 2.50 -14.01
N VAL A 140 -19.25 2.64 -12.97
CA VAL A 140 -19.63 2.42 -11.57
C VAL A 140 -20.04 3.74 -10.96
N GLU A 141 -21.28 3.80 -10.46
CA GLU A 141 -21.88 5.00 -9.84
C GLU A 141 -22.16 4.74 -8.36
N GLY A 142 -22.10 5.81 -7.55
CA GLY A 142 -22.35 5.79 -6.10
C GLY A 142 -23.85 5.84 -5.76
N PRO A 143 -24.19 5.92 -4.45
CA PRO A 143 -23.24 6.09 -3.37
C PRO A 143 -22.41 4.85 -3.09
N TYR A 144 -21.17 5.05 -2.54
CA TYR A 144 -20.21 4.00 -2.33
C TYR A 144 -20.01 3.69 -0.84
N THR A 145 -19.87 2.42 -0.49
CA THR A 145 -19.17 2.02 0.72
C THR A 145 -17.67 2.04 0.43
N LEU A 146 -16.92 2.97 1.04
CA LEU A 146 -15.48 3.05 0.87
C LEU A 146 -14.77 2.10 1.83
N VAL A 147 -14.07 1.10 1.32
CA VAL A 147 -13.24 0.19 2.13
C VAL A 147 -11.80 0.68 2.07
N ALA A 148 -11.38 1.42 3.09
CA ALA A 148 -10.09 2.11 3.12
C ALA A 148 -9.03 1.35 3.90
N MET A 149 -7.85 1.11 3.29
CA MET A 149 -6.76 0.37 3.89
C MET A 149 -5.54 1.27 4.14
N GLY A 150 -5.06 1.30 5.38
CA GLY A 150 -3.87 2.08 5.75
C GLY A 150 -4.00 3.57 5.42
N THR A 151 -3.04 4.13 4.70
CA THR A 151 -3.03 5.57 4.31
C THR A 151 -4.18 6.00 3.42
N ALA A 152 -4.88 5.05 2.78
CA ALA A 152 -6.09 5.37 2.00
C ALA A 152 -7.24 5.90 2.87
N GLY A 153 -7.14 5.79 4.19
CA GLY A 153 -8.05 6.44 5.11
C GLY A 153 -8.09 7.97 4.96
N ILE A 154 -6.96 8.59 4.64
CA ILE A 154 -6.89 10.03 4.37
C ILE A 154 -7.73 10.39 3.14
N GLU A 155 -7.65 9.59 2.06
CA GLU A 155 -8.47 9.76 0.86
C GLU A 155 -9.96 9.55 1.15
N ALA A 156 -10.32 8.50 1.92
CA ALA A 156 -11.71 8.20 2.23
C ALA A 156 -12.36 9.31 3.06
N ILE A 157 -11.67 9.86 4.06
CA ILE A 157 -12.14 11.00 4.86
C ILE A 157 -12.27 12.24 3.98
N HIS A 158 -11.29 12.53 3.15
CA HIS A 158 -11.35 13.65 2.22
C HIS A 158 -12.51 13.52 1.23
N TRP A 159 -12.70 12.32 0.66
CA TRP A 159 -13.83 12.06 -0.25
C TRP A 159 -15.17 12.34 0.43
N ALA A 160 -15.38 11.80 1.62
CA ALA A 160 -16.62 12.02 2.37
C ALA A 160 -16.86 13.50 2.73
N ASN A 161 -15.79 14.27 2.99
CA ASN A 161 -15.90 15.71 3.25
C ASN A 161 -16.20 16.53 2.00
N GLN A 162 -15.63 16.15 0.83
CA GLN A 162 -15.80 16.91 -0.41
C GLN A 162 -17.07 16.53 -1.19
N TYR A 163 -17.51 15.27 -1.09
CA TYR A 163 -18.59 14.68 -1.89
C TYR A 163 -19.41 13.72 -1.03
N GLU A 164 -20.03 14.26 0.04
CA GLU A 164 -20.80 13.50 1.03
C GLU A 164 -21.87 12.61 0.38
N GLU A 165 -22.55 13.11 -0.66
CA GLU A 165 -23.61 12.37 -1.36
C GLU A 165 -23.10 11.16 -2.17
N GLU A 166 -21.80 11.07 -2.42
CA GLU A 166 -21.19 9.93 -3.09
C GLU A 166 -20.79 8.80 -2.12
N VAL A 167 -20.77 9.06 -0.80
CA VAL A 167 -20.27 8.13 0.22
C VAL A 167 -21.39 7.69 1.15
N GLU A 168 -21.75 6.40 1.10
CA GLU A 168 -22.73 5.81 2.00
C GLU A 168 -22.15 5.58 3.39
N CYS A 169 -20.97 4.97 3.47
CA CYS A 169 -20.22 4.77 4.70
C CYS A 169 -18.74 4.49 4.41
N ILE A 170 -17.90 4.52 5.46
CA ILE A 170 -16.48 4.15 5.38
C ILE A 170 -16.22 2.93 6.27
N ILE A 171 -15.58 1.90 5.71
CA ILE A 171 -15.05 0.76 6.44
C ILE A 171 -13.52 0.84 6.41
N GLY A 172 -12.91 1.14 7.54
CA GLY A 172 -11.45 1.28 7.65
C GLY A 172 -10.78 -0.01 8.11
N LEU A 173 -9.90 -0.57 7.28
CA LEU A 173 -9.12 -1.76 7.59
C LEU A 173 -7.69 -1.36 7.99
N ASN A 174 -7.39 -1.31 9.28
CA ASN A 174 -6.17 -0.69 9.80
C ASN A 174 -5.91 0.69 9.18
N MET A 175 -6.99 1.45 9.04
CA MET A 175 -7.02 2.75 8.40
C MET A 175 -6.26 3.78 9.25
N TYR A 176 -5.42 4.58 8.62
CA TYR A 176 -4.82 5.75 9.24
C TYR A 176 -5.77 6.94 9.16
N TYR A 177 -5.80 7.75 10.22
CA TYR A 177 -6.51 9.00 10.27
C TYR A 177 -5.53 10.18 10.26
N PRO A 178 -5.95 11.36 9.81
CA PRO A 178 -5.04 12.46 9.51
C PRO A 178 -4.16 12.91 10.68
N GLU A 179 -4.67 12.92 11.90
CA GLU A 179 -3.98 13.41 13.09
C GLU A 179 -2.77 12.55 13.49
N GLN A 180 -2.73 11.27 13.07
CA GLN A 180 -1.56 10.40 13.29
C GLN A 180 -0.28 10.93 12.64
N PHE A 181 -0.40 11.87 11.71
CA PHE A 181 0.72 12.49 11.02
C PHE A 181 1.09 13.87 11.57
N SER A 182 0.42 14.37 12.62
CA SER A 182 0.59 15.72 13.14
C SER A 182 2.00 16.02 13.64
N ASP A 183 2.66 15.03 14.24
CA ASP A 183 3.98 15.13 14.86
C ASP A 183 5.09 14.49 14.00
N ILE A 184 4.76 14.14 12.74
CA ILE A 184 5.68 13.49 11.82
C ILE A 184 6.06 14.48 10.72
N THR A 185 7.36 14.66 10.46
CA THR A 185 7.82 15.41 9.29
C THR A 185 7.84 14.54 8.03
N THR A 186 7.80 15.18 6.86
CA THR A 186 7.92 14.47 5.58
C THR A 186 9.20 13.64 5.51
N GLU A 187 10.33 14.16 6.00
CA GLU A 187 11.63 13.49 5.99
C GLU A 187 11.68 12.27 6.93
N GLU A 188 10.90 12.27 8.02
CA GLU A 188 10.76 11.11 8.91
C GLU A 188 9.87 10.04 8.31
N TYR A 189 8.81 10.43 7.60
CA TYR A 189 7.89 9.48 6.95
C TYR A 189 8.46 8.90 5.66
N CYS A 190 9.08 9.74 4.81
CA CYS A 190 9.61 9.38 3.50
C CYS A 190 11.00 10.01 3.32
N GLY A 191 12.06 9.25 3.57
CA GLY A 191 13.43 9.73 3.61
C GLY A 191 14.27 9.32 2.40
N PHE A 192 15.59 9.50 2.56
CA PHE A 192 16.56 9.16 1.50
C PHE A 192 16.52 7.68 1.09
N PHE A 193 16.24 6.77 2.01
CA PHE A 193 16.15 5.34 1.68
C PHE A 193 14.95 5.04 0.79
N ASP A 194 13.81 5.67 1.01
CA ASP A 194 12.62 5.53 0.17
C ASP A 194 12.91 6.03 -1.25
N TYR A 195 13.59 7.19 -1.38
CA TYR A 195 14.07 7.66 -2.68
C TYR A 195 14.95 6.63 -3.40
N MET A 196 15.85 5.96 -2.68
CA MET A 196 16.73 4.94 -3.26
C MET A 196 16.01 3.65 -3.65
N MET A 197 14.82 3.39 -3.07
CA MET A 197 14.02 2.21 -3.45
C MET A 197 13.49 2.33 -4.88
N VAL A 198 13.18 3.52 -5.39
CA VAL A 198 12.71 3.72 -6.77
C VAL A 198 13.73 3.15 -7.80
N PRO A 199 14.99 3.63 -7.87
CA PRO A 199 15.96 3.05 -8.79
C PRO A 199 16.32 1.59 -8.44
N PHE A 200 16.28 1.18 -7.17
CA PHE A 200 16.52 -0.19 -6.75
C PHE A 200 15.51 -1.16 -7.37
N TYR A 201 14.21 -0.85 -7.30
CA TYR A 201 13.17 -1.66 -7.93
C TYR A 201 13.25 -1.58 -9.47
N ALA A 202 13.50 -0.40 -10.03
CA ALA A 202 13.60 -0.21 -11.49
C ALA A 202 14.69 -1.05 -12.16
N ILE A 203 15.80 -1.32 -11.46
CA ILE A 203 16.87 -2.21 -11.98
C ILE A 203 16.65 -3.69 -11.61
N GLY A 204 15.66 -4.02 -10.80
CA GLY A 204 15.37 -5.38 -10.36
C GLY A 204 16.15 -5.82 -9.12
N GLY A 205 16.58 -4.87 -8.28
CA GLY A 205 17.29 -5.12 -7.03
C GLY A 205 16.50 -6.00 -6.05
N GLN A 206 15.15 -5.85 -6.01
CA GLN A 206 14.24 -6.68 -5.22
C GLN A 206 14.40 -8.19 -5.49
N ARG A 207 14.85 -8.57 -6.69
CA ARG A 207 15.10 -9.98 -7.03
C ARG A 207 16.26 -10.62 -6.27
N LEU A 208 17.04 -9.80 -5.57
CA LEU A 208 18.15 -10.24 -4.73
C LEU A 208 17.75 -10.39 -3.26
N VAL A 209 16.54 -9.93 -2.90
CA VAL A 209 16.05 -9.90 -1.52
C VAL A 209 14.71 -10.64 -1.46
N GLN A 210 14.72 -11.85 -0.93
CA GLN A 210 13.54 -12.72 -0.91
C GLN A 210 12.42 -12.16 -0.03
N ASP A 211 12.76 -11.50 1.05
CA ASP A 211 11.79 -10.94 2.02
C ASP A 211 10.95 -9.78 1.46
N LEU A 212 11.33 -9.25 0.28
CA LEU A 212 10.52 -8.27 -0.44
C LEU A 212 9.39 -8.87 -1.27
N TYR A 213 9.26 -10.18 -1.31
CA TYR A 213 8.19 -10.87 -2.00
C TYR A 213 7.08 -11.32 -1.04
N PRO A 214 5.81 -11.32 -1.49
CA PRO A 214 4.72 -11.82 -0.67
C PRO A 214 4.90 -13.30 -0.35
N ASP A 215 4.56 -13.67 0.85
CA ASP A 215 4.48 -15.04 1.33
C ASP A 215 3.03 -15.58 1.29
N ASN A 216 2.87 -16.84 1.67
CA ASN A 216 1.56 -17.52 1.72
C ASN A 216 1.51 -18.48 2.92
N PRO A 217 1.67 -17.96 4.15
CA PRO A 217 1.81 -18.80 5.34
C PRO A 217 0.54 -19.64 5.64
N TYR A 218 -0.61 -19.17 5.19
CA TYR A 218 -1.91 -19.83 5.43
C TYR A 218 -2.41 -20.66 4.24
N GLY A 219 -1.67 -20.71 3.13
CA GLY A 219 -2.06 -21.44 1.94
C GLY A 219 -3.31 -20.89 1.24
N LEU A 220 -3.64 -19.63 1.44
CA LEU A 220 -4.82 -18.97 0.86
C LEU A 220 -4.72 -18.76 -0.65
N TYR A 221 -3.50 -18.72 -1.16
CA TYR A 221 -3.22 -18.44 -2.57
C TYR A 221 -2.64 -19.67 -3.26
N SER A 222 -3.14 -19.99 -4.43
CA SER A 222 -2.55 -20.99 -5.32
C SER A 222 -1.16 -20.56 -5.81
N GLU A 223 -0.39 -21.51 -6.33
CA GLU A 223 0.92 -21.22 -6.95
C GLU A 223 0.80 -20.20 -8.09
N ALA A 224 -0.27 -20.29 -8.90
CA ALA A 224 -0.53 -19.34 -9.98
C ALA A 224 -0.73 -17.91 -9.43
N GLN A 225 -1.53 -17.74 -8.39
CA GLN A 225 -1.76 -16.45 -7.72
C GLN A 225 -0.46 -15.92 -7.12
N MET A 226 0.35 -16.75 -6.47
CA MET A 226 1.65 -16.35 -5.93
C MET A 226 2.62 -15.90 -7.03
N ASN A 227 2.58 -16.52 -8.21
CA ASN A 227 3.40 -16.09 -9.35
C ASN A 227 2.96 -14.70 -9.86
N VAL A 228 1.66 -14.42 -9.91
CA VAL A 228 1.14 -13.08 -10.24
C VAL A 228 1.59 -12.05 -9.22
N ARG A 229 1.41 -12.30 -7.91
CA ARG A 229 1.83 -11.41 -6.82
C ARG A 229 3.32 -11.07 -6.92
N LYS A 230 4.18 -12.09 -7.10
CA LYS A 230 5.63 -11.90 -7.27
C LYS A 230 5.98 -11.14 -8.55
N ALA A 231 5.24 -11.35 -9.63
CA ALA A 231 5.45 -10.63 -10.88
C ALA A 231 5.08 -9.15 -10.75
N LEU A 232 3.98 -8.82 -10.06
CA LEU A 232 3.58 -7.44 -9.75
C LEU A 232 4.63 -6.72 -8.91
N VAL A 233 5.10 -7.33 -7.82
CA VAL A 233 6.20 -6.79 -7.01
C VAL A 233 7.47 -6.60 -7.86
N SER A 234 7.75 -7.54 -8.77
CA SER A 234 8.90 -7.40 -9.68
C SER A 234 8.73 -6.26 -10.67
N LYS A 235 7.51 -5.99 -11.13
CA LYS A 235 7.22 -4.93 -12.10
C LYS A 235 7.17 -3.56 -11.45
N ASN A 236 6.38 -3.41 -10.40
CA ASN A 236 5.99 -2.12 -9.83
C ASN A 236 6.16 -2.05 -8.29
N GLY A 237 7.07 -2.83 -7.70
CA GLY A 237 7.16 -2.97 -6.24
C GLY A 237 7.37 -1.65 -5.48
N TYR A 238 8.01 -0.66 -6.08
CA TYR A 238 8.05 0.72 -5.60
C TYR A 238 8.35 1.67 -6.77
N THR A 239 7.35 2.38 -7.24
CA THR A 239 7.42 3.25 -8.41
C THR A 239 7.69 4.70 -8.02
N LYS A 240 7.87 5.55 -9.05
CA LYS A 240 8.04 6.98 -8.82
C LYS A 240 6.76 7.60 -8.22
N ASP A 241 5.58 7.23 -8.71
CA ASP A 241 4.32 7.80 -8.21
C ASP A 241 4.05 7.36 -6.77
N MET A 242 4.39 6.12 -6.40
CA MET A 242 4.33 5.66 -5.01
C MET A 242 5.24 6.48 -4.09
N TYR A 243 6.46 6.77 -4.54
CA TYR A 243 7.39 7.63 -3.79
C TYR A 243 6.87 9.07 -3.65
N GLU A 244 6.33 9.66 -4.72
CA GLU A 244 5.74 11.01 -4.69
C GLU A 244 4.49 11.05 -3.79
N GLU A 245 3.70 9.98 -3.72
CA GLU A 245 2.57 9.85 -2.80
C GLU A 245 3.05 9.76 -1.35
N ASP A 246 4.09 8.98 -1.06
CA ASP A 246 4.69 8.93 0.27
C ASP A 246 5.22 10.32 0.70
N LEU A 247 5.87 11.07 -0.21
CA LEU A 247 6.30 12.44 0.06
C LEU A 247 5.12 13.38 0.37
N ALA A 248 3.99 13.20 -0.27
CA ALA A 248 2.81 14.02 -0.09
C ALA A 248 1.97 13.62 1.13
N THR A 249 2.16 12.42 1.69
CA THR A 249 1.29 11.85 2.75
C THR A 249 1.12 12.80 3.94
N VAL A 250 2.21 13.34 4.48
CA VAL A 250 2.15 14.25 5.66
C VAL A 250 1.40 15.54 5.33
N SER A 251 1.64 16.13 4.15
CA SER A 251 0.94 17.34 3.72
C SER A 251 -0.53 17.08 3.40
N ASN A 252 -0.86 15.94 2.79
CA ASN A 252 -2.22 15.49 2.53
C ASN A 252 -2.98 15.29 3.85
N ALA A 253 -2.38 14.58 4.81
CA ALA A 253 -2.95 14.41 6.14
C ALA A 253 -3.19 15.74 6.85
N ALA A 254 -2.22 16.68 6.81
CA ALA A 254 -2.37 18.00 7.40
C ALA A 254 -3.46 18.87 6.73
N LEU A 255 -3.77 18.63 5.46
CA LEU A 255 -4.89 19.26 4.78
C LEU A 255 -6.20 18.66 5.29
N VAL A 256 -6.34 17.34 5.28
CA VAL A 256 -7.58 16.64 5.65
C VAL A 256 -7.89 16.76 7.16
N ALA A 257 -6.87 16.85 8.01
CA ALA A 257 -7.03 17.15 9.44
C ALA A 257 -7.79 18.47 9.70
N LYS A 258 -7.65 19.46 8.81
CA LYS A 258 -8.40 20.73 8.92
C LYS A 258 -9.87 20.62 8.49
N GLU A 259 -10.19 19.62 7.68
CA GLU A 259 -11.55 19.31 7.29
C GLU A 259 -12.29 18.58 8.42
N GLY A 260 -11.55 17.80 9.22
CA GLY A 260 -12.08 17.00 10.31
C GLY A 260 -12.67 15.66 9.84
N ILE A 261 -13.20 14.91 10.81
CA ILE A 261 -13.92 13.66 10.54
C ILE A 261 -15.34 13.99 10.04
N PRO A 262 -15.81 13.41 8.92
CA PRO A 262 -17.15 13.70 8.39
C PRO A 262 -18.24 13.29 9.40
N GLU A 263 -19.18 14.20 9.71
CA GLU A 263 -20.18 13.99 10.76
C GLU A 263 -21.40 13.19 10.31
N ASN A 264 -21.69 13.18 9.00
CA ASN A 264 -22.91 12.56 8.45
C ASN A 264 -22.64 11.22 7.75
N VAL A 265 -21.40 10.78 7.71
CA VAL A 265 -21.00 9.49 7.13
C VAL A 265 -20.60 8.56 8.26
N ASP A 266 -21.23 7.39 8.34
CA ASP A 266 -20.85 6.37 9.33
C ASP A 266 -19.49 5.76 9.00
N ILE A 267 -18.66 5.57 10.04
CA ILE A 267 -17.31 5.03 9.91
C ILE A 267 -17.15 3.82 10.83
N LYS A 268 -16.86 2.68 10.24
CA LYS A 268 -16.53 1.44 10.94
C LYS A 268 -15.03 1.16 10.79
N LEU A 269 -14.30 1.22 11.89
CA LEU A 269 -12.87 0.94 11.93
C LEU A 269 -12.62 -0.47 12.48
N ILE A 270 -11.90 -1.28 11.73
CA ILE A 270 -11.52 -2.64 12.11
C ILE A 270 -9.99 -2.69 12.14
N TYR A 271 -9.42 -2.85 13.34
CA TYR A 271 -7.98 -2.91 13.54
C TYR A 271 -7.52 -4.34 13.82
N GLY A 272 -6.39 -4.72 13.23
CA GLY A 272 -5.70 -5.96 13.56
C GLY A 272 -5.11 -5.90 14.96
N ASN A 273 -5.22 -6.99 15.71
CA ASN A 273 -4.58 -7.13 17.02
C ASN A 273 -3.86 -8.48 17.11
N PRO A 274 -2.54 -8.53 16.88
CA PRO A 274 -1.76 -9.76 16.90
C PRO A 274 -1.61 -10.34 18.32
N LEU A 275 -1.94 -9.58 19.37
CA LEU A 275 -1.84 -10.01 20.77
C LEU A 275 -3.13 -10.65 21.29
N MET A 276 -4.24 -10.56 20.54
CA MET A 276 -5.48 -11.25 20.88
C MET A 276 -5.34 -12.76 20.68
N GLU A 277 -6.20 -13.53 21.37
CA GLU A 277 -6.32 -14.96 21.09
C GLU A 277 -6.58 -15.16 19.59
N PRO A 278 -5.76 -15.98 18.90
CA PRO A 278 -5.86 -16.09 17.46
C PRO A 278 -7.15 -16.79 17.05
N TYR A 279 -7.80 -16.31 16.01
CA TYR A 279 -8.84 -17.06 15.30
C TYR A 279 -8.24 -18.32 14.68
N VAL A 280 -9.10 -19.26 14.29
CA VAL A 280 -8.70 -20.56 13.72
C VAL A 280 -7.77 -20.39 12.50
N ASN A 281 -7.95 -19.31 11.75
CA ASN A 281 -7.20 -19.04 10.51
C ASN A 281 -5.92 -18.21 10.74
N VAL A 282 -5.63 -17.78 11.98
CA VAL A 282 -4.40 -17.04 12.29
C VAL A 282 -3.32 -18.00 12.73
N ASP A 283 -2.18 -17.97 12.04
CA ASP A 283 -1.04 -18.84 12.35
C ASP A 283 -0.42 -18.48 13.70
N LYS A 284 -0.30 -19.48 14.57
CA LYS A 284 0.29 -19.32 15.89
C LYS A 284 1.76 -18.89 15.84
N GLU A 285 2.51 -19.25 14.78
CA GLU A 285 3.89 -18.81 14.61
C GLU A 285 4.00 -17.33 14.27
N VAL A 286 3.09 -16.79 13.45
CA VAL A 286 3.03 -15.35 13.17
C VAL A 286 2.72 -14.57 14.44
N ASN A 287 1.71 -14.98 15.19
CA ASN A 287 1.39 -14.37 16.47
C ASN A 287 2.56 -14.49 17.47
N LYS A 288 3.22 -15.65 17.52
CA LYS A 288 4.41 -15.85 18.36
C LYS A 288 5.52 -14.86 17.99
N THR A 289 5.80 -14.67 16.69
CA THR A 289 6.82 -13.73 16.22
C THR A 289 6.47 -12.30 16.66
N TYR A 290 5.21 -11.88 16.52
CA TYR A 290 4.75 -10.58 17.00
C TYR A 290 4.88 -10.44 18.52
N MET A 291 4.50 -11.46 19.29
CA MET A 291 4.66 -11.48 20.73
C MET A 291 6.14 -11.43 21.19
N GLU A 292 7.02 -12.13 20.46
CA GLU A 292 8.47 -12.11 20.73
C GLU A 292 9.07 -10.74 20.38
N GLN A 293 8.63 -10.10 19.29
CA GLN A 293 9.07 -8.75 18.93
C GLN A 293 8.57 -7.70 19.93
N SER A 294 7.32 -7.80 20.36
CA SER A 294 6.74 -6.94 21.39
C SER A 294 7.46 -7.13 22.74
N ALA A 295 7.74 -8.38 23.13
CA ALA A 295 8.49 -8.67 24.36
C ALA A 295 9.96 -8.21 24.31
N ALA A 296 10.58 -8.23 23.13
CA ALA A 296 11.95 -7.75 22.93
C ALA A 296 12.04 -6.20 22.94
N ASN A 297 10.93 -5.52 22.69
CA ASN A 297 10.81 -4.07 22.71
C ASN A 297 9.65 -3.64 23.62
N PRO A 298 9.74 -3.86 24.93
CA PRO A 298 8.63 -3.63 25.87
C PRO A 298 8.18 -2.17 25.96
N ASP A 299 8.98 -1.24 25.46
CA ASP A 299 8.66 0.18 25.38
C ASP A 299 7.89 0.53 24.09
N VAL A 300 7.64 -0.44 23.21
CA VAL A 300 7.02 -0.25 21.90
C VAL A 300 5.98 -1.35 21.67
N ASP A 301 4.85 -1.27 22.36
CA ASP A 301 3.67 -2.04 22.01
C ASP A 301 2.92 -1.32 20.87
N PHE A 302 3.50 -1.42 19.66
CA PHE A 302 3.01 -0.71 18.47
C PHE A 302 1.55 -1.02 18.14
N VAL A 303 1.00 -2.14 18.55
CA VAL A 303 -0.36 -2.54 18.19
C VAL A 303 -1.37 -2.18 19.26
N ALA A 304 -1.10 -2.48 20.51
CA ALA A 304 -2.01 -2.12 21.60
C ALA A 304 -2.06 -0.60 21.79
N GLU A 305 -0.91 0.08 21.65
CA GLU A 305 -0.84 1.53 21.73
C GLU A 305 -1.59 2.17 20.56
N TYR A 306 -1.38 1.69 19.32
CA TYR A 306 -2.06 2.17 18.13
C TYR A 306 -3.59 2.01 18.19
N ASN A 307 -4.08 0.82 18.55
CA ASN A 307 -5.52 0.58 18.66
C ASN A 307 -6.13 1.37 19.81
N LYS A 308 -5.40 1.56 20.91
CA LYS A 308 -5.81 2.36 22.05
C LYS A 308 -5.92 3.83 21.68
N GLU A 309 -4.89 4.39 21.03
CA GLU A 309 -4.89 5.77 20.57
C GLU A 309 -6.04 6.03 19.57
N ALA A 310 -6.27 5.12 18.64
CA ALA A 310 -7.39 5.23 17.71
C ALA A 310 -8.75 5.21 18.45
N LYS A 311 -8.94 4.31 19.43
CA LYS A 311 -10.16 4.26 20.23
C LYS A 311 -10.36 5.56 21.03
N GLU A 312 -9.31 6.06 21.69
CA GLU A 312 -9.35 7.32 22.44
C GLU A 312 -9.65 8.51 21.53
N TYR A 313 -9.03 8.56 20.35
CA TYR A 313 -9.25 9.63 19.38
C TYR A 313 -10.69 9.65 18.86
N PHE A 314 -11.26 8.50 18.55
CA PHE A 314 -12.60 8.40 17.98
C PHE A 314 -13.74 8.35 19.02
N GLU A 315 -13.43 8.32 20.33
CA GLU A 315 -14.44 8.22 21.41
C GLU A 315 -15.46 9.38 21.36
N GLU A 316 -15.05 10.56 20.87
CA GLU A 316 -15.92 11.75 20.78
C GLU A 316 -16.88 11.72 19.58
N TYR A 317 -16.59 10.86 18.57
CA TYR A 317 -17.35 10.82 17.31
C TYR A 317 -18.45 9.75 17.36
N LYS A 318 -19.71 10.19 17.38
CA LYS A 318 -20.87 9.28 17.52
C LYS A 318 -21.12 8.38 16.34
N ASN A 319 -20.68 8.79 15.15
CA ASN A 319 -20.80 8.07 13.88
C ASN A 319 -19.56 7.20 13.59
N VAL A 320 -18.64 7.06 14.54
CA VAL A 320 -17.46 6.21 14.40
C VAL A 320 -17.51 5.07 15.40
N SER A 321 -17.32 3.86 14.92
CA SER A 321 -17.13 2.66 15.75
C SER A 321 -15.75 2.05 15.50
N VAL A 322 -15.12 1.54 16.58
CA VAL A 322 -13.79 0.93 16.51
C VAL A 322 -13.86 -0.48 17.07
N GLU A 323 -13.53 -1.45 16.26
CA GLU A 323 -13.47 -2.86 16.63
C GLU A 323 -12.09 -3.46 16.36
N GLU A 324 -11.79 -4.56 17.02
CA GLU A 324 -10.55 -5.30 16.83
C GLU A 324 -10.82 -6.70 16.29
N LEU A 325 -9.98 -7.11 15.34
CA LEU A 325 -9.95 -8.46 14.83
C LEU A 325 -8.57 -9.09 15.12
N SER A 326 -8.55 -10.31 15.63
CA SER A 326 -7.29 -11.00 15.91
C SER A 326 -6.46 -11.19 14.64
N GLY A 327 -5.21 -10.75 14.68
CA GLY A 327 -4.27 -10.86 13.58
C GLY A 327 -3.46 -9.58 13.35
N PRO A 328 -2.38 -9.67 12.55
CA PRO A 328 -1.57 -8.50 12.19
C PRO A 328 -2.31 -7.54 11.26
N GLY A 329 -1.73 -6.35 11.04
CA GLY A 329 -2.36 -5.22 10.34
C GLY A 329 -2.97 -5.49 8.96
N ARG A 330 -2.47 -6.49 8.21
CA ARG A 330 -3.11 -6.93 6.95
C ARG A 330 -4.19 -7.98 7.23
N ILE A 331 -5.18 -7.63 8.04
CA ILE A 331 -6.27 -8.53 8.47
C ILE A 331 -7.00 -9.20 7.31
N TYR A 332 -7.14 -8.55 6.16
CA TYR A 332 -7.74 -9.12 4.96
C TYR A 332 -6.93 -10.28 4.32
N VAL A 333 -5.64 -10.41 4.69
CA VAL A 333 -4.78 -11.54 4.32
C VAL A 333 -4.81 -12.63 5.39
N TYR A 334 -4.90 -12.24 6.67
CA TYR A 334 -4.74 -13.15 7.79
C TYR A 334 -6.05 -13.72 8.32
N ALA A 335 -7.15 -12.96 8.24
CA ALA A 335 -8.47 -13.34 8.73
C ALA A 335 -9.59 -12.92 7.74
N PRO A 336 -9.53 -13.34 6.46
CA PRO A 336 -10.48 -12.86 5.43
C PRO A 336 -11.91 -13.31 5.69
N VAL A 337 -12.13 -14.46 6.32
CA VAL A 337 -13.47 -14.99 6.61
C VAL A 337 -14.12 -14.18 7.72
N GLU A 338 -13.46 -14.07 8.86
CA GLU A 338 -13.94 -13.33 10.02
C GLU A 338 -14.14 -11.84 9.69
N LEU A 339 -13.23 -11.28 8.89
CA LEU A 339 -13.36 -9.90 8.40
C LEU A 339 -14.55 -9.74 7.48
N GLY A 340 -14.79 -10.71 6.58
CA GLY A 340 -15.96 -10.71 5.69
C GLY A 340 -17.25 -10.75 6.49
N GLU A 341 -17.36 -11.62 7.51
CA GLU A 341 -18.51 -11.68 8.41
C GLU A 341 -18.78 -10.35 9.13
N MET A 342 -17.73 -9.68 9.65
CA MET A 342 -17.86 -8.37 10.30
C MET A 342 -18.35 -7.28 9.32
N ILE A 343 -17.83 -7.28 8.09
CA ILE A 343 -18.27 -6.33 7.06
C ILE A 343 -19.72 -6.55 6.69
N VAL A 344 -20.13 -7.80 6.47
CA VAL A 344 -21.54 -8.15 6.16
C VAL A 344 -22.47 -7.72 7.29
N GLU A 345 -22.13 -8.04 8.56
CA GLU A 345 -22.92 -7.62 9.72
C GLU A 345 -23.08 -6.10 9.82
N TYR A 346 -22.07 -5.34 9.41
CA TYR A 346 -22.15 -3.88 9.41
C TYR A 346 -23.02 -3.31 8.29
N LEU A 347 -23.09 -4.00 7.14
CA LEU A 347 -23.83 -3.54 5.95
C LEU A 347 -25.32 -3.97 5.97
N ASP A 348 -25.68 -4.96 6.77
CA ASP A 348 -27.05 -5.44 6.95
C ASP A 348 -27.85 -4.60 7.98
#